data_93ae0bad50fa9549a53e9d34638a736a
#
_entry.id   93ae0bad50fa9549a53e9d34638a736a
#
_cell.length_a   1.000
_cell.length_b   1.000
_cell.length_c   1.000
_cell.angle_alpha   90.00
_cell.angle_beta   90.00
_cell.angle_gamma   90.00
#
_symmetry.space_group_name_H-M   'P 1'
#
loop_
_entity.id
_entity.type
_entity.pdbx_description
1 polymer ?
#
loop_
_entity_poly.entity_id
_entity_poly.type
_entity_poly.pdbx_seq_one_letter_code
_entity_poly.pdbx_strand_id
1 'polypeptide(L)'
;KNLQVLSFTGLAALQVGGRTIHSFFGFDLGLQKRSHLQLIGTPEQTENRRRAFRSLDAILIDEVSMLRADLLDAVDAILQEHGPRPGEPFGGVQIGLFGDVLQLPPIVTDDEQQAFRPRADDLSTPIWDDGWISPWFFDSFAYRTGGFLRLTLTRIFRQQTDATVGADFVRSLQRLREGRT
;
A
#
# COMPACT_ATOMS: atom_id res chain seq x y z
N LYS A 1 -18.99 -0.15 12.97
CA LYS A 1 -17.75 -0.58 12.29
C LYS A 1 -17.06 0.67 11.77
N ASN A 2 -15.78 0.83 12.10
CA ASN A 2 -14.94 1.95 11.70
C ASN A 2 -14.03 1.53 10.54
N LEU A 3 -14.42 1.89 9.33
CA LEU A 3 -13.72 1.65 8.09
C LEU A 3 -13.03 2.93 7.62
N GLN A 4 -11.76 2.84 7.26
CA GLN A 4 -11.03 3.93 6.59
C GLN A 4 -10.70 3.53 5.15
N VAL A 5 -10.91 4.46 4.23
CA VAL A 5 -10.47 4.32 2.84
C VAL A 5 -9.27 5.23 2.65
N LEU A 6 -8.17 4.65 2.21
CA LEU A 6 -6.89 5.35 2.03
C LEU A 6 -6.42 5.20 0.58
N SER A 7 -5.62 6.15 0.12
CA SER A 7 -4.94 6.07 -1.17
C SER A 7 -3.53 6.65 -1.08
N PHE A 8 -2.70 6.35 -2.08
CA PHE A 8 -1.34 6.89 -2.14
C PHE A 8 -1.33 8.38 -2.50
N THR A 9 -2.16 8.81 -3.45
CA THR A 9 -2.21 10.20 -3.93
C THR A 9 -3.41 10.97 -3.37
N GLY A 10 -3.25 12.31 -3.25
CA GLY A 10 -4.34 13.18 -2.80
C GLY A 10 -5.54 13.15 -3.75
N LEU A 11 -5.31 13.11 -5.07
CA LEU A 11 -6.39 13.06 -6.05
C LEU A 11 -7.20 11.77 -5.95
N ALA A 12 -6.53 10.61 -5.87
CA ALA A 12 -7.19 9.33 -5.69
C ALA A 12 -7.95 9.27 -4.35
N ALA A 13 -7.37 9.80 -3.28
CA ALA A 13 -8.03 9.88 -1.98
C ALA A 13 -9.34 10.71 -2.04
N LEU A 14 -9.34 11.83 -2.76
CA LEU A 14 -10.55 12.65 -2.95
C LEU A 14 -11.63 11.89 -3.73
N GLN A 15 -11.26 11.15 -4.77
CA GLN A 15 -12.21 10.39 -5.60
C GLN A 15 -12.96 9.30 -4.82
N VAL A 16 -12.29 8.67 -3.84
CA VAL A 16 -12.89 7.62 -3.00
C VAL A 16 -13.47 8.16 -1.68
N GLY A 17 -13.47 9.48 -1.49
CA GLY A 17 -13.92 10.10 -0.24
C GLY A 17 -13.07 9.75 0.97
N GLY A 18 -11.80 9.42 0.73
CA GLY A 18 -10.85 8.97 1.74
C GLY A 18 -9.75 9.98 2.06
N ARG A 19 -8.62 9.49 2.55
CA ARG A 19 -7.43 10.26 2.91
C ARG A 19 -6.17 9.62 2.32
N THR A 20 -5.06 10.38 2.24
CA THR A 20 -3.78 9.76 1.91
C THR A 20 -3.25 8.95 3.09
N ILE A 21 -2.50 7.88 2.78
CA ILE A 21 -1.84 7.04 3.80
C ILE A 21 -0.96 7.90 4.70
N HIS A 22 -0.10 8.76 4.11
CA HIS A 22 0.78 9.66 4.86
C HIS A 22 0.01 10.58 5.82
N SER A 23 -1.07 11.19 5.36
CA SER A 23 -1.90 12.07 6.20
C SER A 23 -2.60 11.32 7.33
N PHE A 24 -3.10 10.12 7.07
CA PHE A 24 -3.82 9.33 8.07
C PHE A 24 -2.89 8.82 9.16
N PHE A 25 -1.77 8.21 8.77
CA PHE A 25 -0.79 7.68 9.72
C PHE A 25 0.13 8.77 10.31
N GLY A 26 0.26 9.92 9.66
CA GLY A 26 1.21 10.97 10.04
C GLY A 26 2.63 10.57 9.72
N PHE A 27 2.86 9.95 8.58
CA PHE A 27 4.19 9.63 8.08
C PHE A 27 4.82 10.85 7.40
N ASP A 28 6.15 10.92 7.48
CA ASP A 28 6.92 11.85 6.68
C ASP A 28 7.02 11.36 5.22
N LEU A 29 7.46 12.25 4.34
CA LEU A 29 7.82 11.88 2.97
C LEU A 29 9.19 11.19 2.99
N GLY A 30 9.37 10.22 2.11
CA GLY A 30 10.62 9.46 1.98
C GLY A 30 10.52 8.04 2.55
N LEU A 31 11.68 7.43 2.73
CA LEU A 31 11.81 6.04 3.12
C LEU A 31 11.38 5.81 4.58
N GLN A 32 10.44 4.89 4.78
CA GLN A 32 9.96 4.53 6.12
C GLN A 32 10.80 3.40 6.70
N LYS A 33 11.72 3.73 7.62
CA LYS A 33 12.55 2.75 8.34
C LYS A 33 12.02 2.54 9.75
N ARG A 34 12.02 1.30 10.24
CA ARG A 34 11.55 0.96 11.58
C ARG A 34 12.27 1.73 12.69
N SER A 35 13.59 1.87 12.54
CA SER A 35 14.44 2.60 13.49
C SER A 35 14.08 4.09 13.65
N HIS A 36 13.41 4.67 12.65
CA HIS A 36 13.02 6.07 12.62
C HIS A 36 11.51 6.29 12.53
N LEU A 37 10.73 5.22 12.63
CA LEU A 37 9.29 5.28 12.48
C LEU A 37 8.65 6.02 13.66
N GLN A 38 8.09 7.20 13.38
CA GLN A 38 7.44 8.04 14.38
C GLN A 38 6.17 8.67 13.80
N LEU A 39 5.17 8.86 14.66
CA LEU A 39 3.98 9.62 14.31
C LEU A 39 4.32 11.12 14.33
N ILE A 40 4.28 11.76 13.17
CA ILE A 40 4.56 13.19 13.04
C ILE A 40 3.34 14.01 13.46
N GLY A 41 3.58 15.06 14.24
CA GLY A 41 2.55 16.01 14.65
C GLY A 41 2.71 16.50 16.08
N THR A 42 1.79 17.37 16.49
CA THR A 42 1.72 17.80 17.88
C THR A 42 1.31 16.63 18.81
N PRO A 43 1.58 16.71 20.13
CA PRO A 43 1.13 15.69 21.08
C PRO A 43 -0.37 15.39 20.97
N GLU A 44 -1.19 16.42 20.76
CA GLU A 44 -2.63 16.25 20.57
C GLU A 44 -2.98 15.50 19.26
N GLN A 45 -2.32 15.84 18.15
CA GLN A 45 -2.53 15.17 16.87
C GLN A 45 -2.12 13.69 16.92
N THR A 46 -1.00 13.39 17.57
CA THR A 46 -0.53 12.01 17.72
C THR A 46 -1.46 11.19 18.62
N GLU A 47 -1.94 11.76 19.72
CA GLU A 47 -2.92 11.06 20.58
C GLU A 47 -4.27 10.86 19.87
N ASN A 48 -4.74 11.82 19.10
CA ASN A 48 -5.97 11.66 18.30
C ASN A 48 -5.82 10.55 17.27
N ARG A 49 -4.64 10.41 16.62
CA ARG A 49 -4.35 9.29 15.72
C ARG A 49 -4.35 7.94 16.46
N ARG A 50 -3.69 7.84 17.61
CA ARG A 50 -3.69 6.62 18.42
C ARG A 50 -5.10 6.18 18.82
N ARG A 51 -5.96 7.12 19.21
CA ARG A 51 -7.38 6.83 19.48
C ARG A 51 -8.10 6.32 18.25
N ALA A 52 -7.86 6.95 17.08
CA ALA A 52 -8.43 6.49 15.82
C ALA A 52 -7.96 5.07 15.48
N PHE A 53 -6.68 4.75 15.62
CA PHE A 53 -6.14 3.42 15.35
C PHE A 53 -6.77 2.34 16.25
N ARG A 54 -6.92 2.60 17.55
CA ARG A 54 -7.56 1.65 18.49
C ARG A 54 -9.00 1.32 18.14
N SER A 55 -9.67 2.17 17.40
CA SER A 55 -11.08 1.99 17.01
C SER A 55 -11.28 1.39 15.63
N LEU A 56 -10.20 1.10 14.88
CA LEU A 56 -10.29 0.60 13.51
C LEU A 56 -10.77 -0.85 13.45
N ASP A 57 -11.73 -1.10 12.57
CA ASP A 57 -12.12 -2.46 12.15
C ASP A 57 -11.44 -2.85 10.84
N ALA A 58 -11.35 -1.92 9.88
CA ALA A 58 -10.78 -2.20 8.57
C ALA A 58 -10.16 -0.96 7.91
N ILE A 59 -9.18 -1.20 7.05
CA ILE A 59 -8.60 -0.23 6.12
C ILE A 59 -8.69 -0.79 4.71
N LEU A 60 -9.18 0.02 3.77
CA LEU A 60 -9.10 -0.25 2.34
C LEU A 60 -8.07 0.71 1.73
N ILE A 61 -7.08 0.17 1.04
CA ILE A 61 -6.06 0.95 0.33
C ILE A 61 -6.33 0.82 -1.16
N ASP A 62 -6.66 1.93 -1.80
CA ASP A 62 -6.88 2.02 -3.24
C ASP A 62 -5.60 2.46 -3.97
N GLU A 63 -5.50 2.16 -5.27
CA GLU A 63 -4.33 2.43 -6.12
C GLU A 63 -3.03 1.83 -5.57
N VAL A 64 -3.12 0.57 -5.15
CA VAL A 64 -2.01 -0.13 -4.46
C VAL A 64 -0.76 -0.31 -5.30
N SER A 65 -0.83 -0.13 -6.64
CA SER A 65 0.34 -0.20 -7.52
C SER A 65 1.44 0.80 -7.15
N MET A 66 1.07 1.96 -6.60
CA MET A 66 2.00 2.99 -6.15
C MET A 66 2.48 2.80 -4.71
N LEU A 67 1.90 1.85 -3.96
CA LEU A 67 2.24 1.60 -2.57
C LEU A 67 3.62 0.93 -2.49
N ARG A 68 4.55 1.56 -1.75
CA ARG A 68 5.90 1.03 -1.54
C ARG A 68 5.90 -0.02 -0.43
N ALA A 69 6.87 -0.94 -0.53
CA ALA A 69 7.07 -2.01 0.46
C ALA A 69 7.32 -1.46 1.87
N ASP A 70 8.22 -0.46 1.99
CA ASP A 70 8.54 0.20 3.25
C ASP A 70 7.31 0.86 3.89
N LEU A 71 6.46 1.47 3.08
CA LEU A 71 5.26 2.14 3.57
C LEU A 71 4.21 1.14 4.10
N LEU A 72 4.05 -0.03 3.45
CA LEU A 72 3.15 -1.06 3.95
C LEU A 72 3.68 -1.68 5.25
N ASP A 73 4.99 -1.89 5.37
CA ASP A 73 5.62 -2.35 6.60
C ASP A 73 5.47 -1.32 7.73
N ALA A 74 5.57 -0.02 7.41
CA ALA A 74 5.34 1.06 8.38
C ALA A 74 3.88 1.09 8.89
N VAL A 75 2.91 0.88 7.99
CA VAL A 75 1.49 0.75 8.35
C VAL A 75 1.28 -0.41 9.30
N ASP A 76 1.85 -1.57 9.00
CA ASP A 76 1.77 -2.74 9.87
C ASP A 76 2.36 -2.47 11.24
N ALA A 77 3.56 -1.90 11.33
CA ALA A 77 4.21 -1.64 12.60
C ALA A 77 3.46 -0.65 13.50
N ILE A 78 2.99 0.45 12.92
CA ILE A 78 2.19 1.43 13.68
C ILE A 78 0.90 0.78 14.20
N LEU A 79 0.26 -0.05 13.40
CA LEU A 79 -0.95 -0.74 13.84
C LEU A 79 -0.65 -1.86 14.83
N GLN A 80 0.47 -2.57 14.73
CA GLN A 80 0.91 -3.52 15.76
C GLN A 80 1.17 -2.85 17.11
N GLU A 81 1.62 -1.60 17.12
CA GLU A 81 1.85 -0.86 18.37
C GLU A 81 0.59 -0.18 18.91
N HIS A 82 -0.23 0.40 18.03
CA HIS A 82 -1.31 1.30 18.41
C HIS A 82 -2.71 0.86 18.01
N GLY A 83 -2.85 -0.26 17.30
CA GLY A 83 -4.12 -0.80 16.82
C GLY A 83 -4.97 -1.45 17.92
N PRO A 84 -6.13 -2.01 17.53
CA PRO A 84 -7.06 -2.63 18.50
C PRO A 84 -6.49 -3.87 19.20
N ARG A 85 -5.58 -4.61 18.56
CA ARG A 85 -4.93 -5.80 19.11
C ARG A 85 -3.41 -5.71 18.94
N PRO A 86 -2.71 -5.02 19.83
CA PRO A 86 -1.26 -4.85 19.75
C PRO A 86 -0.52 -6.18 19.62
N GLY A 87 0.51 -6.21 18.76
CA GLY A 87 1.32 -7.41 18.50
C GLY A 87 0.76 -8.35 17.43
N GLU A 88 -0.52 -8.24 17.06
CA GLU A 88 -1.06 -8.98 15.91
C GLU A 88 -0.69 -8.29 14.58
N PRO A 89 -0.58 -9.02 13.46
CA PRO A 89 -0.42 -8.41 12.14
C PRO A 89 -1.45 -7.30 11.91
N PHE A 90 -0.98 -6.14 11.48
CA PHE A 90 -1.77 -4.91 11.35
C PHE A 90 -2.59 -4.54 12.60
N GLY A 91 -2.13 -4.92 13.80
CA GLY A 91 -2.87 -4.69 15.03
C GLY A 91 -4.25 -5.34 15.03
N GLY A 92 -4.45 -6.39 14.25
CA GLY A 92 -5.72 -7.07 14.04
C GLY A 92 -6.76 -6.29 13.23
N VAL A 93 -6.36 -5.22 12.55
CA VAL A 93 -7.19 -4.48 11.57
C VAL A 93 -7.26 -5.26 10.26
N GLN A 94 -8.45 -5.41 9.69
CA GLN A 94 -8.60 -6.04 8.38
C GLN A 94 -8.06 -5.11 7.28
N ILE A 95 -7.16 -5.60 6.44
CA ILE A 95 -6.57 -4.82 5.34
C ILE A 95 -7.12 -5.33 4.00
N GLY A 96 -7.66 -4.40 3.20
CA GLY A 96 -8.02 -4.64 1.80
C GLY A 96 -7.15 -3.80 0.88
N LEU A 97 -6.46 -4.45 -0.06
CA LEU A 97 -5.58 -3.82 -1.04
C LEU A 97 -6.24 -3.90 -2.42
N PHE A 98 -6.47 -2.76 -3.06
CA PHE A 98 -7.14 -2.66 -4.35
C PHE A 98 -6.25 -1.94 -5.35
N GLY A 99 -6.18 -2.42 -6.57
CA GLY A 99 -5.43 -1.76 -7.64
C GLY A 99 -4.98 -2.72 -8.71
N ASP A 100 -4.12 -2.21 -9.56
CA ASP A 100 -3.66 -2.88 -10.75
C ASP A 100 -2.14 -2.71 -10.87
N VAL A 101 -1.42 -3.78 -10.56
CA VAL A 101 0.06 -3.80 -10.55
C VAL A 101 0.71 -3.52 -11.92
N LEU A 102 -0.06 -3.53 -13.00
CA LEU A 102 0.42 -3.16 -14.34
C LEU A 102 0.20 -1.68 -14.67
N GLN A 103 -0.31 -0.89 -13.71
CA GLN A 103 -0.39 0.57 -13.82
C GLN A 103 0.91 1.23 -13.31
N LEU A 104 0.82 2.46 -12.79
CA LEU A 104 2.00 3.20 -12.36
C LEU A 104 2.75 2.48 -11.22
N PRO A 105 4.06 2.26 -11.36
CA PRO A 105 4.87 1.63 -10.33
C PRO A 105 5.08 2.56 -9.12
N PRO A 106 5.58 2.02 -8.00
CA PRO A 106 6.00 2.83 -6.87
C PRO A 106 7.10 3.82 -7.27
N ILE A 107 7.01 5.04 -6.74
CA ILE A 107 8.02 6.08 -6.97
C ILE A 107 9.15 5.90 -5.97
N VAL A 108 10.38 5.80 -6.49
CA VAL A 108 11.62 5.69 -5.70
C VAL A 108 12.60 6.73 -6.22
N THR A 109 13.12 7.56 -5.34
CA THR A 109 14.17 8.53 -5.69
C THR A 109 15.54 7.85 -5.81
N ASP A 110 16.51 8.49 -6.47
CA ASP A 110 17.85 7.92 -6.65
C ASP A 110 18.53 7.60 -5.31
N ASP A 111 18.32 8.43 -4.31
CA ASP A 111 18.87 8.24 -2.95
C ASP A 111 18.23 7.05 -2.23
N GLU A 112 16.98 6.73 -2.55
CA GLU A 112 16.25 5.62 -1.93
C GLU A 112 16.50 4.27 -2.63
N GLN A 113 17.01 4.26 -3.87
CA GLN A 113 17.17 3.05 -4.67
C GLN A 113 18.01 1.97 -3.96
N GLN A 114 18.99 2.38 -3.13
CA GLN A 114 19.84 1.43 -2.41
C GLN A 114 19.07 0.57 -1.40
N ALA A 115 17.95 1.09 -0.87
CA ALA A 115 17.09 0.36 0.06
C ALA A 115 16.26 -0.74 -0.61
N PHE A 116 16.12 -0.69 -1.94
CA PHE A 116 15.32 -1.62 -2.74
C PHE A 116 16.20 -2.45 -3.68
N ARG A 117 17.32 -2.96 -3.19
CA ARG A 117 18.21 -3.85 -3.96
C ARG A 117 18.14 -5.27 -3.43
N PRO A 118 18.09 -6.28 -4.33
CA PRO A 118 18.21 -7.67 -3.91
C PRO A 118 19.51 -7.87 -3.13
N ARG A 119 19.45 -8.48 -1.98
CA ARG A 119 20.65 -8.98 -1.29
C ARG A 119 21.17 -10.20 -2.02
N ALA A 120 22.49 -10.25 -2.23
CA ALA A 120 23.12 -11.34 -2.96
C ALA A 120 23.04 -12.68 -2.22
N ASP A 121 22.85 -12.69 -0.90
CA ASP A 121 23.18 -13.84 -0.08
C ASP A 121 21.99 -14.53 0.63
N ASP A 122 20.84 -13.88 0.82
CA ASP A 122 19.69 -14.51 1.45
C ASP A 122 18.34 -13.83 1.13
N LEU A 123 17.58 -14.42 0.25
CA LEU A 123 16.20 -14.00 -0.07
C LEU A 123 15.16 -14.58 0.92
N SER A 124 15.58 -15.40 1.88
CA SER A 124 14.68 -16.13 2.76
C SER A 124 14.24 -15.35 3.99
N THR A 125 15.01 -14.34 4.39
CA THR A 125 14.72 -13.55 5.59
C THR A 125 14.63 -12.06 5.25
N PRO A 126 13.43 -11.51 5.05
CA PRO A 126 13.26 -10.08 4.92
C PRO A 126 13.47 -9.43 6.30
N ILE A 127 14.60 -8.77 6.46
CA ILE A 127 14.87 -7.95 7.64
C ILE A 127 14.49 -6.51 7.27
N TRP A 128 13.48 -5.96 7.92
CA TRP A 128 12.94 -4.66 7.60
C TRP A 128 14.00 -3.53 7.55
N ASP A 129 14.88 -3.41 8.50
CA ASP A 129 15.87 -2.32 8.50
C ASP A 129 17.04 -2.51 7.52
N ASP A 130 17.14 -3.69 6.90
CA ASP A 130 18.20 -4.04 5.98
C ASP A 130 17.86 -3.83 4.49
N GLY A 131 16.62 -3.41 4.21
CA GLY A 131 16.12 -3.13 2.88
C GLY A 131 15.12 -4.16 2.34
N TRP A 132 14.60 -3.87 1.18
CA TRP A 132 13.57 -4.66 0.51
C TRP A 132 14.10 -5.21 -0.82
N ILE A 133 13.52 -6.33 -1.28
CA ILE A 133 13.86 -6.96 -2.57
C ILE A 133 13.52 -6.02 -3.72
N SER A 134 12.39 -5.34 -3.62
CA SER A 134 11.93 -4.34 -4.57
C SER A 134 11.03 -3.30 -3.90
N PRO A 135 10.71 -2.19 -4.57
CA PRO A 135 9.81 -1.18 -3.99
C PRO A 135 8.34 -1.61 -3.96
N TRP A 136 7.96 -2.71 -4.59
CA TRP A 136 6.58 -3.13 -4.69
C TRP A 136 6.01 -3.61 -3.35
N PHE A 137 4.76 -3.24 -3.05
CA PHE A 137 4.09 -3.60 -1.79
C PHE A 137 4.09 -5.10 -1.50
N PHE A 138 4.05 -5.95 -2.52
CA PHE A 138 4.05 -7.41 -2.36
C PHE A 138 5.41 -7.98 -1.95
N ASP A 139 6.48 -7.18 -1.98
CA ASP A 139 7.80 -7.50 -1.44
C ASP A 139 8.02 -6.96 -0.03
N SER A 140 7.00 -6.32 0.56
CA SER A 140 7.00 -5.96 1.98
C SER A 140 6.98 -7.20 2.86
N PHE A 141 7.55 -7.08 4.05
CA PHE A 141 7.48 -8.12 5.08
C PHE A 141 6.03 -8.38 5.48
N ALA A 142 5.27 -7.32 5.72
CA ALA A 142 3.86 -7.39 6.12
C ALA A 142 2.99 -8.13 5.10
N TYR A 143 3.20 -7.93 3.79
CA TYR A 143 2.45 -8.65 2.77
C TYR A 143 2.84 -10.13 2.69
N ARG A 144 4.15 -10.42 2.71
CA ARG A 144 4.67 -11.78 2.58
C ARG A 144 4.30 -12.68 3.76
N THR A 145 4.18 -12.13 4.96
CA THR A 145 3.85 -12.86 6.20
C THR A 145 2.39 -12.73 6.62
N GLY A 146 1.67 -11.71 6.11
CA GLY A 146 0.31 -11.36 6.54
C GLY A 146 -0.82 -12.29 6.05
N GLY A 147 -0.51 -13.31 5.25
CA GLY A 147 -1.51 -14.28 4.81
C GLY A 147 -2.60 -13.72 3.89
N PHE A 148 -2.27 -12.74 3.06
CA PHE A 148 -3.23 -12.09 2.15
C PHE A 148 -3.87 -13.07 1.17
N LEU A 149 -5.21 -13.06 1.12
CA LEU A 149 -5.97 -13.72 0.07
C LEU A 149 -5.96 -12.86 -1.19
N ARG A 150 -5.52 -13.44 -2.31
CA ARG A 150 -5.51 -12.75 -3.61
C ARG A 150 -6.76 -13.08 -4.42
N LEU A 151 -7.45 -12.03 -4.87
CA LEU A 151 -8.59 -12.13 -5.78
C LEU A 151 -8.29 -11.34 -7.05
N THR A 152 -8.54 -11.94 -8.22
CA THR A 152 -8.37 -11.28 -9.52
C THR A 152 -9.73 -10.99 -10.12
N LEU A 153 -10.00 -9.70 -10.41
CA LEU A 153 -11.20 -9.27 -11.12
C LEU A 153 -10.97 -9.43 -12.63
N THR A 154 -11.86 -10.15 -13.31
CA THR A 154 -11.72 -10.50 -14.73
C THR A 154 -12.69 -9.75 -15.64
N ARG A 155 -13.71 -9.07 -15.09
CA ARG A 155 -14.73 -8.38 -15.87
C ARG A 155 -14.52 -6.87 -15.85
N ILE A 156 -14.47 -6.28 -17.05
CA ILE A 156 -14.34 -4.82 -17.25
C ILE A 156 -15.73 -4.22 -17.44
N PHE A 157 -16.08 -3.21 -16.64
CA PHE A 157 -17.37 -2.51 -16.73
C PHE A 157 -17.24 -1.07 -17.25
N ARG A 158 -16.11 -0.41 -17.04
CA ARG A 158 -15.90 1.02 -17.31
C ARG A 158 -15.92 1.39 -18.81
N GLN A 159 -15.64 0.45 -19.71
CA GLN A 159 -15.45 0.69 -21.14
C GLN A 159 -16.53 -0.01 -22.00
N GLN A 160 -17.71 -0.24 -21.48
CA GLN A 160 -18.83 -0.85 -22.24
C GLN A 160 -19.66 0.17 -23.01
N THR A 161 -19.04 1.18 -23.62
CA THR A 161 -19.72 2.13 -24.52
C THR A 161 -19.38 1.79 -25.97
N ASP A 162 -20.33 1.18 -26.67
CA ASP A 162 -20.34 0.73 -28.07
C ASP A 162 -19.63 -0.59 -28.40
N ALA A 163 -20.46 -1.54 -28.82
CA ALA A 163 -20.14 -2.97 -28.89
C ALA A 163 -19.10 -3.37 -29.98
N THR A 164 -18.69 -2.50 -30.88
CA THR A 164 -17.75 -2.82 -31.97
C THR A 164 -16.40 -2.13 -31.85
N VAL A 165 -16.35 -0.84 -31.61
CA VAL A 165 -15.09 -0.08 -31.50
C VAL A 165 -14.44 -0.29 -30.13
N GLY A 166 -15.25 -0.47 -29.09
CA GLY A 166 -14.78 -0.63 -27.72
C GLY A 166 -14.02 -1.95 -27.46
N ALA A 167 -14.42 -3.06 -28.08
CA ALA A 167 -13.83 -4.37 -27.79
C ALA A 167 -12.41 -4.51 -28.39
N ASP A 168 -12.15 -3.94 -29.55
CA ASP A 168 -10.82 -3.97 -30.17
C ASP A 168 -9.86 -3.00 -29.49
N PHE A 169 -10.34 -1.84 -29.07
CA PHE A 169 -9.57 -0.88 -28.29
C PHE A 169 -9.16 -1.47 -26.93
N VAL A 170 -10.09 -2.07 -26.20
CA VAL A 170 -9.82 -2.74 -24.90
C VAL A 170 -8.80 -3.86 -25.10
N ARG A 171 -8.93 -4.66 -26.14
CA ARG A 171 -8.02 -5.76 -26.48
C ARG A 171 -6.61 -5.26 -26.81
N SER A 172 -6.52 -4.16 -27.55
CA SER A 172 -5.24 -3.51 -27.89
C SER A 172 -4.57 -2.92 -26.62
N LEU A 173 -5.32 -2.27 -25.76
CA LEU A 173 -4.81 -1.77 -24.47
C LEU A 173 -4.32 -2.90 -23.56
N GLN A 174 -5.03 -4.04 -23.53
CA GLN A 174 -4.58 -5.20 -22.75
C GLN A 174 -3.28 -5.79 -23.31
N ARG A 175 -3.13 -5.89 -24.62
CA ARG A 175 -1.87 -6.34 -25.25
C ARG A 175 -0.70 -5.42 -24.90
N LEU A 176 -0.88 -4.10 -25.05
CA LEU A 176 0.15 -3.11 -24.68
C LEU A 176 0.53 -3.24 -23.19
N ARG A 177 -0.45 -3.40 -22.32
CA ARG A 177 -0.27 -3.57 -20.90
C ARG A 177 0.51 -4.86 -20.54
N GLU A 178 0.31 -5.94 -21.30
CA GLU A 178 1.03 -7.20 -21.13
C GLU A 178 2.39 -7.22 -21.86
N GLY A 179 2.81 -6.10 -22.48
CA GLY A 179 4.03 -6.02 -23.30
C GLY A 179 3.94 -6.83 -24.60
N ARG A 180 2.74 -7.14 -25.06
CA ARG A 180 2.48 -7.87 -26.32
C ARG A 180 2.14 -6.84 -27.41
N THR A 181 3.02 -6.62 -28.33
CA THR A 181 2.80 -5.82 -29.57
C THR A 181 2.12 -6.62 -30.64
#